data_aa60506d98a279c16e65ccf54916219a
#
_entry.id   aa60506d98a279c16e65ccf54916219a
#
_cell.length_a   1.000
_cell.length_b   1.000
_cell.length_c   1.000
_cell.angle_alpha   90.00
_cell.angle_beta   90.00
_cell.angle_gamma   90.00
#
_symmetry.space_group_name_H-M   'P 1'
#
loop_
_entity.id
_entity.type
_entity.pdbx_description
1 polymer ?
#
loop_
_entity_poly.entity_id
_entity_poly.type
_entity_poly.pdbx_seq_one_letter_code
_entity_poly.pdbx_strand_id
1 'polypeptide(L)'
;MAQGVLVNVGDPSPCHQLRDWQIRWIREEPRYRALDVPRHVDPEFRSFTYGDYPWKPAKANLAKMEVGDWIFFNETLIVAGAKLRFVIACFQIEERISYQDLAGRGLLTDPRYAGNAHVRRNALLPDSDTRFTIWRGGPGSRLLAEPILMDRAFVEEIGLPSQNGGPWDWTQRDRNGRAFTELQLIGFHTRATRRLDHVQTSWLLRRFDAVPARAVR
;
A
#
# COMPACT_ATOMS: atom_id res chain seq x y z
N MET A 1 -2.47 16.69 -15.09
CA MET A 1 -1.21 15.92 -14.84
C MET A 1 -1.49 14.95 -13.73
N ALA A 2 -1.14 13.67 -13.92
CA ALA A 2 -1.37 12.63 -12.94
C ALA A 2 -0.57 12.88 -11.66
N GLN A 3 -1.21 12.65 -10.53
CA GLN A 3 -0.64 12.74 -9.20
C GLN A 3 -0.46 11.33 -8.63
N GLY A 4 0.23 11.23 -7.52
CA GLY A 4 0.39 9.96 -6.85
C GLY A 4 0.18 10.05 -5.34
N VAL A 5 0.02 8.88 -4.74
CA VAL A 5 0.02 8.72 -3.30
C VAL A 5 0.89 7.53 -2.91
N LEU A 6 1.74 7.72 -1.95
CA LEU A 6 2.54 6.65 -1.35
C LEU A 6 1.78 6.08 -0.14
N VAL A 7 1.55 4.77 -0.16
CA VAL A 7 0.76 4.06 0.85
C VAL A 7 1.62 3.00 1.52
N ASN A 8 1.64 3.00 2.84
CA ASN A 8 2.21 1.91 3.62
C ASN A 8 1.19 0.78 3.77
N VAL A 9 1.51 -0.41 3.29
CA VAL A 9 0.63 -1.58 3.34
C VAL A 9 0.83 -2.47 4.56
N GLY A 10 1.41 -1.92 5.58
CA GLY A 10 1.52 -2.56 6.87
C GLY A 10 2.95 -2.83 7.28
N ASP A 11 3.08 -3.30 8.52
CA ASP A 11 4.34 -3.83 9.02
C ASP A 11 4.24 -5.35 8.86
N PRO A 12 5.03 -5.95 7.97
CA PRO A 12 4.88 -7.34 7.69
C PRO A 12 5.25 -8.16 8.92
N SER A 13 4.53 -9.23 9.11
CA SER A 13 4.97 -10.32 9.98
C SER A 13 6.39 -10.76 9.58
N PRO A 14 7.23 -11.22 10.53
CA PRO A 14 8.63 -11.56 10.31
C PRO A 14 8.94 -12.63 9.24
N CYS A 15 7.92 -13.02 8.49
CA CYS A 15 7.98 -14.13 7.55
C CYS A 15 8.02 -13.74 6.07
N HIS A 16 8.17 -12.46 5.73
CA HIS A 16 8.05 -12.05 4.34
C HIS A 16 9.27 -12.40 3.50
N GLN A 17 9.13 -13.45 2.74
CA GLN A 17 9.85 -13.62 1.49
C GLN A 17 8.97 -13.11 0.36
N LEU A 18 9.54 -12.34 -0.58
CA LEU A 18 8.85 -11.73 -1.72
C LEU A 18 7.95 -12.68 -2.53
N ARG A 19 8.18 -14.02 -2.44
CA ARG A 19 7.42 -15.05 -3.15
C ARG A 19 6.11 -15.44 -2.49
N ASP A 20 6.05 -15.34 -1.15
CA ASP A 20 5.02 -16.02 -0.36
C ASP A 20 4.27 -15.09 0.59
N TRP A 21 4.58 -13.81 0.60
CA TRP A 21 4.06 -12.86 1.57
C TRP A 21 2.54 -12.81 1.62
N GLN A 22 1.85 -12.87 0.48
CA GLN A 22 0.39 -12.88 0.41
C GLN A 22 -0.20 -14.13 1.06
N ILE A 23 0.43 -15.29 0.89
CA ILE A 23 -0.07 -16.58 1.38
C ILE A 23 0.17 -16.72 2.89
N ARG A 24 1.30 -16.23 3.39
CA ARG A 24 1.63 -16.34 4.82
C ARG A 24 0.74 -15.46 5.70
N TRP A 25 0.40 -14.29 5.25
CA TRP A 25 -0.51 -13.41 5.96
C TRP A 25 -1.86 -14.07 6.25
N ILE A 26 -2.36 -14.84 5.32
CA ILE A 26 -3.64 -15.55 5.45
C ILE A 26 -3.57 -16.62 6.55
N ARG A 27 -2.41 -17.21 6.81
CA ARG A 27 -2.28 -18.37 7.69
C ARG A 27 -2.02 -18.04 9.16
N GLU A 28 -1.59 -16.85 9.50
CA GLU A 28 -0.99 -16.57 10.81
C GLU A 28 -1.87 -15.75 11.79
N GLU A 29 -3.01 -15.21 11.36
CA GLU A 29 -3.88 -14.46 12.27
C GLU A 29 -4.87 -15.40 12.99
N PRO A 30 -4.68 -15.64 14.31
CA PRO A 30 -5.53 -16.60 15.05
C PRO A 30 -7.02 -16.27 15.02
N ARG A 31 -7.36 -14.97 14.96
CA ARG A 31 -8.74 -14.49 14.89
C ARG A 31 -9.47 -14.96 13.63
N TYR A 32 -8.74 -15.13 12.54
CA TYR A 32 -9.32 -15.52 11.26
C TYR A 32 -9.24 -17.03 11.02
N ARG A 33 -8.32 -17.74 11.70
CA ARG A 33 -8.25 -19.22 11.63
C ARG A 33 -9.53 -19.87 12.12
N ALA A 34 -10.07 -19.37 13.23
CA ALA A 34 -11.29 -19.93 13.84
C ALA A 34 -12.54 -19.74 12.98
N LEU A 35 -12.51 -18.76 12.05
CA LEU A 35 -13.64 -18.39 11.19
C LEU A 35 -13.42 -18.79 9.72
N ASP A 36 -12.29 -19.44 9.40
CA ASP A 36 -11.85 -19.68 8.02
C ASP A 36 -11.82 -18.41 7.15
N VAL A 37 -11.69 -17.25 7.80
CA VAL A 37 -11.65 -15.95 7.15
C VAL A 37 -10.22 -15.66 6.75
N PRO A 38 -9.95 -15.40 5.46
CA PRO A 38 -8.61 -15.05 5.04
C PRO A 38 -8.13 -13.80 5.76
N ARG A 39 -6.86 -13.81 6.15
CA ARG A 39 -6.20 -12.62 6.69
C ARG A 39 -6.32 -11.47 5.68
N HIS A 40 -6.38 -10.26 6.21
CA HIS A 40 -6.44 -9.04 5.44
C HIS A 40 -5.17 -8.87 4.58
N VAL A 41 -5.20 -9.35 3.36
CA VAL A 41 -4.15 -9.16 2.35
C VAL A 41 -4.62 -8.05 1.44
N ASP A 42 -4.04 -6.87 1.59
CA ASP A 42 -4.35 -5.70 0.80
C ASP A 42 -3.08 -4.88 0.59
N PRO A 43 -2.67 -4.55 -0.65
CA PRO A 43 -3.40 -4.73 -1.91
C PRO A 43 -3.49 -6.19 -2.41
N GLU A 44 -4.54 -6.48 -3.16
CA GLU A 44 -4.71 -7.73 -3.89
C GLU A 44 -4.18 -7.55 -5.33
N PHE A 45 -3.14 -8.33 -5.69
CA PHE A 45 -2.42 -8.11 -6.95
C PHE A 45 -2.92 -8.94 -8.14
N ARG A 46 -3.84 -9.90 -7.96
CA ARG A 46 -4.41 -10.64 -9.09
C ARG A 46 -5.43 -9.80 -9.84
N SER A 47 -6.27 -9.10 -9.12
CA SER A 47 -7.26 -8.16 -9.66
C SER A 47 -6.80 -6.70 -9.60
N PHE A 48 -5.61 -6.44 -9.06
CA PHE A 48 -5.09 -5.11 -8.82
C PHE A 48 -6.08 -4.22 -8.06
N THR A 49 -6.60 -4.72 -6.93
CA THR A 49 -7.51 -3.96 -6.08
C THR A 49 -6.89 -3.62 -4.75
N TYR A 50 -7.18 -2.43 -4.28
CA TYR A 50 -6.80 -1.95 -2.96
C TYR A 50 -8.01 -1.35 -2.26
N GLY A 51 -8.34 -1.84 -1.07
CA GLY A 51 -9.41 -1.33 -0.24
C GLY A 51 -8.88 -0.57 0.97
N ASP A 52 -9.47 0.56 1.31
CA ASP A 52 -9.12 1.26 2.55
C ASP A 52 -10.25 2.20 2.98
N TYR A 53 -10.09 2.82 4.12
CA TYR A 53 -11.01 3.74 4.76
C TYR A 53 -10.56 5.20 4.55
N PRO A 54 -10.91 5.86 3.45
CA PRO A 54 -10.40 7.20 3.11
C PRO A 54 -10.83 8.29 4.10
N TRP A 55 -11.84 8.03 4.90
CA TRP A 55 -12.31 8.93 5.96
C TRP A 55 -11.37 8.97 7.17
N LYS A 56 -10.46 8.00 7.34
CA LYS A 56 -9.47 8.00 8.41
C LYS A 56 -8.40 9.06 8.14
N PRO A 57 -8.01 9.90 9.13
CA PRO A 57 -7.03 10.98 8.90
C PRO A 57 -5.72 10.51 8.27
N ALA A 58 -5.21 9.35 8.69
CA ALA A 58 -3.99 8.77 8.11
C ALA A 58 -4.11 8.38 6.62
N LYS A 59 -5.33 8.32 6.09
CA LYS A 59 -5.67 7.92 4.72
C LYS A 59 -6.30 9.05 3.90
N ALA A 60 -6.34 10.26 4.43
CA ALA A 60 -7.02 11.40 3.81
C ALA A 60 -6.48 11.75 2.40
N ASN A 61 -5.22 11.43 2.11
CA ASN A 61 -4.67 11.65 0.77
C ASN A 61 -5.23 10.67 -0.27
N LEU A 62 -5.63 9.45 0.13
CA LEU A 62 -6.32 8.51 -0.76
C LEU A 62 -7.70 9.04 -1.19
N ALA A 63 -8.40 9.75 -0.30
CA ALA A 63 -9.69 10.34 -0.61
C ALA A 63 -9.65 11.34 -1.79
N LYS A 64 -8.46 11.88 -2.08
CA LYS A 64 -8.23 12.88 -3.12
C LYS A 64 -7.77 12.30 -4.45
N MET A 65 -7.50 10.98 -4.50
CA MET A 65 -7.05 10.32 -5.72
C MET A 65 -8.23 10.04 -6.65
N GLU A 66 -8.04 10.35 -7.91
CA GLU A 66 -9.02 10.21 -8.98
C GLU A 66 -8.56 9.17 -10.03
N VAL A 67 -9.44 8.83 -10.95
CA VAL A 67 -9.10 7.98 -12.09
C VAL A 67 -7.97 8.63 -12.90
N GLY A 68 -6.96 7.84 -13.23
CA GLY A 68 -5.72 8.29 -13.89
C GLY A 68 -4.57 8.63 -12.93
N ASP A 69 -4.83 8.82 -11.65
CA ASP A 69 -3.80 8.99 -10.62
C ASP A 69 -3.15 7.65 -10.23
N TRP A 70 -2.10 7.72 -9.41
CA TRP A 70 -1.29 6.57 -9.05
C TRP A 70 -1.28 6.29 -7.55
N ILE A 71 -1.36 5.03 -7.17
CA ILE A 71 -1.08 4.55 -5.81
C ILE A 71 0.21 3.75 -5.85
N PHE A 72 1.21 4.17 -5.07
CA PHE A 72 2.47 3.44 -4.88
C PHE A 72 2.45 2.78 -3.51
N PHE A 73 2.75 1.49 -3.47
CA PHE A 73 2.72 0.71 -2.24
C PHE A 73 4.12 0.49 -1.71
N ASN A 74 4.32 0.84 -0.44
CA ASN A 74 5.56 0.54 0.24
C ASN A 74 5.35 -0.42 1.41
N GLU A 75 6.36 -1.23 1.66
CA GLU A 75 6.34 -2.28 2.67
C GLU A 75 7.72 -2.43 3.32
N THR A 76 7.75 -2.91 4.57
CA THR A 76 9.00 -3.31 5.23
C THR A 76 9.23 -4.79 4.97
N LEU A 77 10.35 -5.14 4.37
CA LEU A 77 10.75 -6.52 4.07
C LEU A 77 11.98 -6.91 4.89
N ILE A 78 12.15 -8.22 5.12
CA ILE A 78 13.37 -8.76 5.73
C ILE A 78 14.26 -9.29 4.61
N VAL A 79 15.42 -8.66 4.45
CA VAL A 79 16.43 -9.05 3.46
C VAL A 79 17.72 -9.35 4.19
N ALA A 80 18.23 -10.59 4.05
CA ALA A 80 19.43 -11.06 4.75
C ALA A 80 19.40 -10.77 6.28
N GLY A 81 18.25 -10.92 6.91
CA GLY A 81 18.05 -10.68 8.35
C GLY A 81 17.85 -9.20 8.75
N ALA A 82 18.03 -8.26 7.84
CA ALA A 82 17.79 -6.83 8.09
C ALA A 82 16.38 -6.43 7.65
N LYS A 83 15.69 -5.62 8.47
CA LYS A 83 14.44 -4.95 8.07
C LYS A 83 14.78 -3.78 7.19
N LEU A 84 14.22 -3.72 6.00
CA LEU A 84 14.38 -2.63 5.05
C LEU A 84 13.03 -2.27 4.46
N ARG A 85 12.85 -1.02 4.05
CA ARG A 85 11.61 -0.54 3.43
C ARG A 85 11.78 -0.46 1.92
N PHE A 86 10.73 -0.89 1.20
CA PHE A 86 10.74 -0.92 -0.26
C PHE A 86 9.43 -0.41 -0.82
N VAL A 87 9.49 0.25 -1.98
CA VAL A 87 8.33 0.40 -2.86
C VAL A 87 8.23 -0.87 -3.70
N ILE A 88 7.08 -1.53 -3.62
CA ILE A 88 6.88 -2.89 -4.16
C ILE A 88 5.98 -2.93 -5.39
N ALA A 89 5.05 -1.99 -5.51
CA ALA A 89 4.03 -2.01 -6.55
C ALA A 89 3.47 -0.61 -6.82
N CYS A 90 2.81 -0.46 -7.97
CA CYS A 90 1.96 0.69 -8.24
C CYS A 90 0.65 0.28 -8.91
N PHE A 91 -0.41 1.04 -8.65
CA PHE A 91 -1.68 0.99 -9.37
C PHE A 91 -1.93 2.32 -10.07
N GLN A 92 -2.18 2.27 -11.38
CA GLN A 92 -2.81 3.37 -12.10
C GLN A 92 -4.30 3.23 -11.88
N ILE A 93 -4.93 4.17 -11.21
CA ILE A 93 -6.34 4.08 -10.86
C ILE A 93 -7.18 4.10 -12.14
N GLU A 94 -7.87 3.01 -12.41
CA GLU A 94 -8.85 2.89 -13.49
C GLU A 94 -10.28 3.09 -12.97
N GLU A 95 -10.51 2.69 -11.72
CA GLU A 95 -11.80 2.81 -11.08
C GLU A 95 -11.65 3.06 -9.58
N ARG A 96 -12.55 3.88 -9.06
CA ARG A 96 -12.74 4.12 -7.63
C ARG A 96 -14.21 3.89 -7.30
N ILE A 97 -14.50 2.97 -6.40
CA ILE A 97 -15.87 2.57 -6.08
C ILE A 97 -16.05 2.37 -4.57
N SER A 98 -17.14 2.88 -4.01
CA SER A 98 -17.50 2.64 -2.62
C SER A 98 -18.05 1.22 -2.42
N TYR A 99 -17.99 0.71 -1.20
CA TYR A 99 -18.65 -0.56 -0.87
C TYR A 99 -20.15 -0.51 -1.16
N GLN A 100 -20.81 0.60 -0.84
CA GLN A 100 -22.24 0.79 -1.07
C GLN A 100 -22.59 0.69 -2.56
N ASP A 101 -21.78 1.32 -3.42
CA ASP A 101 -21.97 1.24 -4.87
C ASP A 101 -21.70 -0.18 -5.40
N LEU A 102 -20.67 -0.86 -4.88
CA LEU A 102 -20.42 -2.27 -5.22
C LEU A 102 -21.62 -3.15 -4.87
N ALA A 103 -22.13 -3.00 -3.64
CA ALA A 103 -23.28 -3.76 -3.17
C ALA A 103 -24.56 -3.42 -3.97
N GLY A 104 -24.84 -2.13 -4.17
CA GLY A 104 -26.02 -1.67 -4.92
C GLY A 104 -26.01 -2.09 -6.39
N ARG A 105 -24.82 -2.27 -6.97
CA ARG A 105 -24.64 -2.76 -8.35
C ARG A 105 -24.52 -4.29 -8.47
N GLY A 106 -24.59 -5.04 -7.35
CA GLY A 106 -24.44 -6.50 -7.34
C GLY A 106 -23.04 -7.00 -7.68
N LEU A 107 -22.01 -6.20 -7.45
CA LEU A 107 -20.62 -6.50 -7.87
C LEU A 107 -19.77 -7.19 -6.79
N LEU A 108 -20.32 -7.52 -5.64
CA LEU A 108 -19.57 -8.15 -4.54
C LEU A 108 -18.98 -9.52 -4.90
N THR A 109 -19.61 -10.23 -5.84
CA THR A 109 -19.15 -11.53 -6.35
C THR A 109 -18.41 -11.44 -7.68
N ASP A 110 -18.30 -10.23 -8.25
CA ASP A 110 -17.58 -10.01 -9.49
C ASP A 110 -16.07 -10.32 -9.30
N PRO A 111 -15.45 -11.15 -10.15
CA PRO A 111 -14.05 -11.54 -10.03
C PRO A 111 -13.07 -10.36 -9.92
N ARG A 112 -13.44 -9.20 -10.46
CA ARG A 112 -12.64 -7.97 -10.36
C ARG A 112 -12.49 -7.45 -8.92
N TYR A 113 -13.45 -7.77 -8.03
CA TYR A 113 -13.50 -7.24 -6.66
C TYR A 113 -13.54 -8.32 -5.59
N ALA A 114 -14.08 -9.49 -5.91
CA ALA A 114 -14.31 -10.58 -4.95
C ALA A 114 -13.03 -11.05 -4.24
N GLY A 115 -11.86 -10.87 -4.87
CA GLY A 115 -10.56 -11.18 -4.28
C GLY A 115 -10.09 -10.17 -3.23
N ASN A 116 -10.64 -8.94 -3.24
CA ASN A 116 -10.21 -7.90 -2.31
C ASN A 116 -10.53 -8.26 -0.85
N ALA A 117 -9.58 -8.03 0.04
CA ALA A 117 -9.67 -8.42 1.45
C ALA A 117 -10.87 -7.80 2.18
N HIS A 118 -11.20 -6.54 1.87
CA HIS A 118 -12.35 -5.87 2.49
C HIS A 118 -13.68 -6.45 2.00
N VAL A 119 -13.80 -6.76 0.70
CA VAL A 119 -15.00 -7.41 0.13
C VAL A 119 -15.20 -8.79 0.74
N ARG A 120 -14.15 -9.62 0.76
CA ARG A 120 -14.20 -10.98 1.34
C ARG A 120 -14.54 -10.95 2.83
N ARG A 121 -13.93 -10.03 3.57
CA ARG A 121 -14.21 -9.87 5.00
C ARG A 121 -15.67 -9.50 5.25
N ASN A 122 -16.24 -8.59 4.47
CA ASN A 122 -17.65 -8.21 4.61
C ASN A 122 -18.61 -9.33 4.25
N ALA A 123 -18.29 -10.14 3.24
CA ALA A 123 -19.09 -11.31 2.90
C ALA A 123 -19.16 -12.32 4.05
N LEU A 124 -18.09 -12.44 4.85
CA LEU A 124 -17.99 -13.41 5.95
C LEU A 124 -18.37 -12.83 7.31
N LEU A 125 -18.29 -11.51 7.46
CA LEU A 125 -18.57 -10.76 8.69
C LEU A 125 -19.50 -9.58 8.36
N PRO A 126 -20.82 -9.79 8.26
CA PRO A 126 -21.78 -8.77 7.84
C PRO A 126 -21.75 -7.47 8.69
N ASP A 127 -21.38 -7.60 9.97
CA ASP A 127 -21.29 -6.46 10.91
C ASP A 127 -19.98 -5.65 10.77
N SER A 128 -19.12 -6.00 9.81
CA SER A 128 -17.88 -5.27 9.61
C SER A 128 -18.14 -3.88 9.00
N ASP A 129 -17.18 -2.95 9.22
CA ASP A 129 -17.30 -1.58 8.71
C ASP A 129 -17.33 -1.55 7.19
N THR A 130 -18.44 -1.05 6.64
CA THR A 130 -18.70 -0.96 5.19
C THR A 130 -18.27 0.38 4.58
N ARG A 131 -17.69 1.30 5.35
CA ARG A 131 -17.29 2.64 4.90
C ARG A 131 -15.93 2.65 4.19
N PHE A 132 -15.62 1.63 3.42
CA PHE A 132 -14.39 1.57 2.65
C PHE A 132 -14.64 1.88 1.17
N THR A 133 -13.57 2.26 0.52
CA THR A 133 -13.50 2.49 -0.92
C THR A 133 -12.49 1.51 -1.51
N ILE A 134 -12.76 1.02 -2.69
CA ILE A 134 -11.83 0.22 -3.48
C ILE A 134 -11.32 1.06 -4.65
N TRP A 135 -10.02 1.03 -4.82
CA TRP A 135 -9.32 1.51 -6.00
C TRP A 135 -8.89 0.29 -6.81
N ARG A 136 -9.33 0.22 -8.06
CA ARG A 136 -8.90 -0.81 -9.00
C ARG A 136 -7.87 -0.22 -9.96
N GLY A 137 -6.77 -0.95 -10.11
CA GLY A 137 -5.70 -0.60 -11.02
C GLY A 137 -5.99 -1.02 -12.45
N GLY A 138 -5.68 -0.15 -13.40
CA GLY A 138 -5.73 -0.39 -14.83
C GLY A 138 -4.44 -1.00 -15.41
N PRO A 139 -4.28 -0.97 -16.73
CA PRO A 139 -3.17 -1.63 -17.43
C PRO A 139 -1.76 -1.17 -17.03
N GLY A 140 -1.62 0.05 -16.50
CA GLY A 140 -0.35 0.57 -15.99
C GLY A 140 0.05 -0.01 -14.63
N SER A 141 -0.84 -0.75 -13.98
CA SER A 141 -0.61 -1.30 -12.64
C SER A 141 0.34 -2.48 -12.68
N ARG A 142 1.24 -2.56 -11.69
CA ARG A 142 2.23 -3.65 -11.64
C ARG A 142 2.80 -3.89 -10.26
N LEU A 143 3.14 -5.14 -10.00
CA LEU A 143 4.00 -5.58 -8.92
C LEU A 143 5.43 -5.68 -9.45
N LEU A 144 6.41 -5.17 -8.71
CA LEU A 144 7.81 -5.23 -9.13
C LEU A 144 8.42 -6.62 -8.86
N ALA A 145 9.23 -7.10 -9.81
CA ALA A 145 10.06 -8.28 -9.60
C ALA A 145 11.18 -8.00 -8.60
N GLU A 146 11.75 -6.80 -8.68
CA GLU A 146 12.78 -6.28 -7.79
C GLU A 146 12.27 -4.99 -7.14
N PRO A 147 11.93 -5.03 -5.83
CA PRO A 147 11.45 -3.84 -5.13
C PRO A 147 12.49 -2.72 -5.06
N ILE A 148 12.03 -1.49 -5.10
CA ILE A 148 12.88 -0.31 -5.00
C ILE A 148 13.15 -0.01 -3.53
N LEU A 149 14.41 -0.04 -3.11
CA LEU A 149 14.81 0.29 -1.74
C LEU A 149 14.42 1.74 -1.43
N MET A 150 13.74 1.91 -0.31
CA MET A 150 13.31 3.20 0.20
C MET A 150 14.20 3.60 1.38
N ASP A 151 15.38 4.09 1.06
CA ASP A 151 16.40 4.59 1.97
C ASP A 151 16.46 6.13 1.97
N ARG A 152 17.46 6.68 2.63
CA ARG A 152 17.70 8.12 2.66
C ARG A 152 17.91 8.70 1.26
N ALA A 153 18.72 8.03 0.44
CA ALA A 153 18.98 8.49 -0.93
C ALA A 153 17.69 8.56 -1.75
N PHE A 154 16.81 7.54 -1.65
CA PHE A 154 15.49 7.55 -2.27
C PHE A 154 14.66 8.77 -1.83
N VAL A 155 14.61 9.04 -0.51
CA VAL A 155 13.81 10.15 0.04
C VAL A 155 14.33 11.51 -0.46
N GLU A 156 15.65 11.68 -0.50
CA GLU A 156 16.30 12.91 -0.94
C GLU A 156 16.15 13.12 -2.45
N GLU A 157 16.37 12.08 -3.26
CA GLU A 157 16.23 12.13 -4.72
C GLU A 157 14.82 12.46 -5.19
N ILE A 158 13.80 11.85 -4.58
CA ILE A 158 12.40 12.14 -4.91
C ILE A 158 11.93 13.47 -4.33
N GLY A 159 12.67 14.03 -3.38
CA GLY A 159 12.26 15.23 -2.65
C GLY A 159 10.99 14.99 -1.80
N LEU A 160 10.87 13.80 -1.18
CA LEU A 160 9.71 13.48 -0.36
C LEU A 160 9.72 14.34 0.91
N PRO A 161 8.69 15.19 1.16
CA PRO A 161 8.68 16.01 2.35
C PRO A 161 8.43 15.16 3.61
N SER A 162 8.91 15.64 4.75
CA SER A 162 8.58 15.04 6.06
C SER A 162 7.09 15.08 6.34
N GLN A 163 6.62 14.43 7.41
CA GLN A 163 5.19 14.43 7.79
C GLN A 163 4.65 15.86 7.97
N ASN A 164 5.49 16.80 8.36
CA ASN A 164 5.11 18.19 8.59
C ASN A 164 5.28 19.09 7.33
N GLY A 165 5.61 18.50 6.18
CA GLY A 165 5.77 19.21 4.91
C GLY A 165 7.14 19.85 4.68
N GLY A 166 8.04 19.83 5.68
CA GLY A 166 9.41 20.36 5.58
C GLY A 166 10.45 19.30 5.21
N PRO A 167 11.75 19.68 5.23
CA PRO A 167 12.84 18.73 5.05
C PRO A 167 12.87 17.68 6.18
N TRP A 168 13.54 16.57 5.93
CA TRP A 168 13.72 15.53 6.93
C TRP A 168 14.86 15.91 7.87
N ASP A 169 14.61 15.79 9.17
CA ASP A 169 15.66 15.84 10.18
C ASP A 169 16.16 14.43 10.48
N TRP A 170 17.23 14.04 9.82
CA TRP A 170 17.86 12.72 10.00
C TRP A 170 18.53 12.53 11.35
N THR A 171 18.63 13.59 12.17
CA THR A 171 19.17 13.55 13.53
C THR A 171 18.10 13.44 14.61
N GLN A 172 16.84 13.36 14.21
CA GLN A 172 15.68 13.31 15.09
C GLN A 172 15.82 12.19 16.13
N ARG A 173 15.38 12.49 17.34
CA ARG A 173 15.39 11.56 18.47
C ARG A 173 13.97 11.27 18.95
N ASP A 174 13.81 10.09 19.55
CA ASP A 174 12.56 9.76 20.24
C ASP A 174 12.42 10.54 21.56
N ARG A 175 11.27 10.38 22.24
CA ARG A 175 10.98 11.01 23.53
C ARG A 175 11.95 10.63 24.66
N ASN A 176 12.74 9.57 24.49
CA ASN A 176 13.74 9.12 25.44
C ASN A 176 15.17 9.58 25.05
N GLY A 177 15.30 10.45 24.04
CA GLY A 177 16.57 10.96 23.56
C GLY A 177 17.35 9.99 22.68
N ARG A 178 16.80 8.82 22.27
CA ARG A 178 17.48 7.86 21.39
C ARG A 178 17.31 8.31 19.96
N ALA A 179 18.41 8.27 19.18
CA ALA A 179 18.36 8.56 17.75
C ALA A 179 17.49 7.52 17.03
N PHE A 180 16.63 7.98 16.13
CA PHE A 180 15.95 7.08 15.21
C PHE A 180 16.96 6.46 14.25
N THR A 181 16.76 5.18 13.93
CA THR A 181 17.40 4.60 12.75
C THR A 181 16.73 5.17 11.49
N GLU A 182 17.42 5.13 10.36
CA GLU A 182 16.86 5.57 9.08
C GLU A 182 15.52 4.90 8.77
N LEU A 183 15.43 3.57 8.94
CA LEU A 183 14.19 2.82 8.75
C LEU A 183 13.05 3.31 9.67
N GLN A 184 13.36 3.58 10.94
CA GLN A 184 12.36 4.09 11.89
C GLN A 184 11.87 5.47 11.48
N LEU A 185 12.78 6.34 11.04
CA LEU A 185 12.44 7.68 10.61
C LEU A 185 11.59 7.67 9.33
N ILE A 186 11.98 6.87 8.34
CA ILE A 186 11.20 6.66 7.12
C ILE A 186 9.81 6.11 7.48
N GLY A 187 9.75 5.10 8.34
CA GLY A 187 8.49 4.52 8.82
C GLY A 187 7.60 5.54 9.53
N PHE A 188 8.18 6.39 10.36
CA PHE A 188 7.44 7.45 11.05
C PHE A 188 6.83 8.45 10.07
N HIS A 189 7.61 8.96 9.12
CA HIS A 189 7.16 9.96 8.16
C HIS A 189 6.25 9.41 7.05
N THR A 190 6.25 8.11 6.78
CA THR A 190 5.41 7.46 5.76
C THR A 190 4.28 6.61 6.34
N ARG A 191 4.05 6.67 7.65
CA ARG A 191 2.96 5.94 8.32
C ARG A 191 1.59 6.34 7.81
N ALA A 192 1.37 7.64 7.63
CA ALA A 192 0.22 8.17 6.92
C ALA A 192 0.50 8.20 5.41
N THR A 193 -0.55 8.16 4.60
CA THR A 193 -0.43 8.29 3.15
C THR A 193 0.26 9.61 2.78
N ARG A 194 1.20 9.55 1.84
CA ARG A 194 1.97 10.71 1.39
C ARG A 194 1.56 11.06 -0.03
N ARG A 195 1.06 12.29 -0.23
CA ARG A 195 0.77 12.78 -1.57
C ARG A 195 2.08 13.05 -2.29
N LEU A 196 2.12 12.66 -3.54
CA LEU A 196 3.21 12.91 -4.48
C LEU A 196 2.69 13.87 -5.55
N ASP A 197 3.47 14.89 -5.85
CA ASP A 197 3.18 15.75 -6.99
C ASP A 197 3.50 15.05 -8.32
N HIS A 198 3.29 15.73 -9.42
CA HIS A 198 3.53 15.17 -10.75
C HIS A 198 5.02 14.89 -11.05
N VAL A 199 5.95 15.67 -10.45
CA VAL A 199 7.40 15.46 -10.61
C VAL A 199 7.82 14.19 -9.89
N GLN A 200 7.41 14.06 -8.63
CA GLN A 200 7.66 12.90 -7.78
C GLN A 200 7.03 11.63 -8.35
N THR A 201 5.79 11.74 -8.82
CA THR A 201 5.08 10.64 -9.50
C THR A 201 5.81 10.20 -10.75
N SER A 202 6.22 11.13 -11.60
CA SER A 202 6.97 10.82 -12.82
C SER A 202 8.36 10.23 -12.53
N TRP A 203 9.01 10.68 -11.46
CA TRP A 203 10.29 10.13 -11.03
C TRP A 203 10.14 8.65 -10.63
N LEU A 204 9.13 8.32 -9.81
CA LEU A 204 8.84 6.94 -9.43
C LEU A 204 8.50 6.09 -10.64
N LEU A 205 7.66 6.56 -11.54
CA LEU A 205 7.28 5.80 -12.74
C LEU A 205 8.50 5.45 -13.59
N ARG A 206 9.44 6.38 -13.79
CA ARG A 206 10.70 6.06 -14.49
C ARG A 206 11.50 4.97 -13.79
N ARG A 207 11.53 4.95 -12.44
CA ARG A 207 12.18 3.86 -11.69
C ARG A 207 11.45 2.54 -11.89
N PHE A 208 10.12 2.56 -11.92
CA PHE A 208 9.31 1.39 -12.21
C PHE A 208 9.52 0.86 -13.63
N ASP A 209 9.70 1.74 -14.61
CA ASP A 209 9.97 1.35 -16.00
C ASP A 209 11.33 0.68 -16.19
N ALA A 210 12.28 0.99 -15.32
CA ALA A 210 13.62 0.38 -15.33
C ALA A 210 13.65 -1.01 -14.67
N VAL A 211 12.58 -1.43 -13.99
CA VAL A 211 12.50 -2.72 -13.27
C VAL A 211 11.46 -3.63 -13.95
N PRO A 212 11.78 -4.91 -14.18
CA PRO A 212 10.81 -5.85 -14.72
C PRO A 212 9.56 -5.98 -13.84
N ALA A 213 8.39 -6.09 -14.45
CA ALA A 213 7.17 -6.45 -13.75
C ALA A 213 7.20 -7.93 -13.36
N ARG A 214 6.69 -8.25 -12.19
CA ARG A 214 6.52 -9.62 -11.73
C ARG A 214 5.19 -10.16 -12.27
N ALA A 215 5.23 -11.35 -12.86
CA ALA A 215 4.01 -12.07 -13.20
C ALA A 215 3.26 -12.45 -11.91
N VAL A 216 2.02 -12.02 -11.80
CA VAL A 216 1.10 -12.40 -10.72
C VAL A 216 0.36 -13.66 -11.17
N ARG A 217 0.65 -14.79 -10.54
CA ARG A 217 0.01 -16.09 -10.81
C ARG A 217 -1.13 -16.38 -9.86
#